data_82c33340bdb420982c3c178ccd069437
#
_entry.id   82c33340bdb420982c3c178ccd069437
#
_cell.length_a   1.000
_cell.length_b   1.000
_cell.length_c   1.000
_cell.angle_alpha   90.00
_cell.angle_beta   90.00
_cell.angle_gamma   90.00
#
_symmetry.space_group_name_H-M   'P 1'
#
loop_
_entity.id
_entity.type
_entity.pdbx_description
1 polymer ?
#
loop_
_entity_poly.entity_id
_entity_poly.type
_entity_poly.pdbx_seq_one_letter_code
_entity_poly.pdbx_strand_id
1 'polypeptide(L)'
;MRNIIKLWFFILILLPFTGTTVFALDAFDQAQFYLENGDIDRAIQILKPLTNSTDENELSQVVEVLYNLYSEKGQNQDVIQVLQIYIEKFPQTQSAYLYRYWIAKTEEDNKNYHQSLKLLQQIVSEYPAEVGDTFNIRQQAMEDIAHHQEFYFGNYSEAIEIYLMILSQYPDIEEKSRILLQVASCYEKIGELDKASEYYQKIRLQETDPFYLDLAELRIEYLQSDPTWARKSQATLIKELGDAFVKKDLKAIENLAKKGDFWIGQIFSEFEIVRFSQVKPYFSTYLPQSHLQVHPAEKKENEYVLKITSWGDPEFSILYLYIEKGVFGWEWSKVILSNPEIEYQVNSLNNS
;
A
#
# COMPACT_ATOMS: atom_id res chain seq x y z
N MET A 1 5.07 14.80 -1.74
CA MET A 1 6.23 14.08 -1.19
C MET A 1 7.55 14.69 -1.70
N ARG A 2 7.93 15.89 -1.27
CA ARG A 2 9.11 16.61 -1.82
C ARG A 2 10.03 17.23 -0.77
N ASN A 3 9.93 16.86 0.53
CA ASN A 3 10.64 17.54 1.61
C ASN A 3 11.30 16.63 2.68
N ILE A 4 11.60 15.36 2.40
CA ILE A 4 12.21 14.44 3.40
C ILE A 4 13.71 14.18 3.17
N ILE A 5 14.32 14.64 2.06
CA ILE A 5 15.72 14.31 1.71
C ILE A 5 16.78 15.22 2.38
N LYS A 6 16.38 16.17 3.24
CA LYS A 6 17.35 17.16 3.80
C LYS A 6 18.00 16.82 5.16
N LEU A 7 17.83 15.63 5.74
CA LEU A 7 18.27 15.42 7.13
C LEU A 7 19.20 14.23 7.42
N TRP A 8 19.87 13.61 6.49
CA TRP A 8 20.75 12.44 6.75
C TRP A 8 22.22 12.60 6.35
N PHE A 9 22.79 13.78 6.41
CA PHE A 9 24.23 14.01 6.19
C PHE A 9 24.91 14.61 7.39
N PHE A 10 24.98 13.96 8.54
CA PHE A 10 25.93 14.31 9.60
C PHE A 10 26.14 13.16 10.58
N ILE A 11 27.01 12.21 10.26
CA ILE A 11 27.87 11.54 11.26
C ILE A 11 29.20 11.22 10.56
N LEU A 12 30.14 12.12 10.62
CA LEU A 12 31.55 11.86 10.31
C LEU A 12 32.22 11.33 11.58
N ILE A 13 32.41 10.03 11.67
CA ILE A 13 33.24 9.42 12.72
C ILE A 13 34.70 9.46 12.21
N LEU A 14 35.54 10.26 12.89
CA LEU A 14 36.99 10.29 12.71
C LEU A 14 37.60 8.96 13.17
N LEU A 15 38.08 8.13 12.24
CA LEU A 15 38.93 6.97 12.49
C LEU A 15 40.34 7.19 11.86
N PRO A 16 41.39 6.56 12.40
CA PRO A 16 42.79 6.86 12.04
C PRO A 16 43.16 6.37 10.64
N PHE A 17 43.85 7.23 9.93
CA PHE A 17 44.21 7.15 8.52
C PHE A 17 45.22 6.06 8.17
N THR A 18 44.89 5.19 7.20
CA THR A 18 45.81 4.52 6.30
C THR A 18 45.64 5.08 4.89
N GLY A 19 46.70 5.14 4.06
CA GLY A 19 46.79 5.93 2.84
C GLY A 19 45.69 5.75 1.76
N THR A 20 44.85 4.71 1.81
CA THR A 20 43.70 4.48 0.92
C THR A 20 42.50 5.32 1.30
N THR A 21 42.35 5.68 2.58
CA THR A 21 41.23 6.49 3.07
C THR A 21 41.27 7.95 2.63
N VAL A 22 42.43 8.50 2.27
CA VAL A 22 42.57 9.89 1.81
C VAL A 22 41.94 10.10 0.43
N PHE A 23 42.11 9.14 -0.50
CA PHE A 23 41.50 9.23 -1.84
C PHE A 23 39.97 9.08 -1.81
N ALA A 24 39.47 8.21 -0.92
CA ALA A 24 38.03 8.04 -0.77
C ALA A 24 37.34 9.28 -0.19
N LEU A 25 37.92 9.92 0.83
CA LEU A 25 37.41 11.17 1.40
C LEU A 25 37.35 12.29 0.34
N ASP A 26 38.41 12.44 -0.45
CA ASP A 26 38.45 13.43 -1.54
C ASP A 26 37.38 13.14 -2.62
N ALA A 27 37.15 11.88 -2.95
CA ALA A 27 36.14 11.50 -3.94
C ALA A 27 34.70 11.72 -3.41
N PHE A 28 34.42 11.44 -2.13
CA PHE A 28 33.12 11.75 -1.53
C PHE A 28 32.86 13.26 -1.46
N ASP A 29 33.86 14.07 -1.08
CA ASP A 29 33.74 15.54 -1.04
C ASP A 29 33.47 16.10 -2.44
N GLN A 30 34.17 15.58 -3.46
CA GLN A 30 33.93 15.97 -4.86
C GLN A 30 32.53 15.55 -5.33
N ALA A 31 32.09 14.33 -5.02
CA ALA A 31 30.76 13.86 -5.38
C ALA A 31 29.68 14.72 -4.70
N GLN A 32 29.84 15.05 -3.41
CA GLN A 32 28.95 15.93 -2.70
C GLN A 32 28.85 17.32 -3.37
N PHE A 33 29.97 17.91 -3.75
CA PHE A 33 29.98 19.18 -4.47
C PHE A 33 29.14 19.14 -5.75
N TYR A 34 29.23 18.05 -6.54
CA TYR A 34 28.40 17.89 -7.74
C TYR A 34 26.91 17.67 -7.42
N LEU A 35 26.59 16.93 -6.34
CA LEU A 35 25.22 16.74 -5.89
C LEU A 35 24.56 18.05 -5.44
N GLU A 36 25.30 18.90 -4.71
CA GLU A 36 24.84 20.25 -4.31
C GLU A 36 24.55 21.16 -5.52
N ASN A 37 25.23 20.93 -6.63
CA ASN A 37 25.01 21.63 -7.90
C ASN A 37 24.03 20.91 -8.85
N GLY A 38 23.41 19.83 -8.43
CA GLY A 38 22.42 19.07 -9.23
C GLY A 38 23.03 18.19 -10.32
N ASP A 39 24.35 17.98 -10.34
CA ASP A 39 25.06 17.17 -11.34
C ASP A 39 25.24 15.72 -10.84
N ILE A 40 24.13 14.99 -10.79
CA ILE A 40 24.09 13.59 -10.32
C ILE A 40 25.01 12.70 -11.17
N ASP A 41 25.10 12.92 -12.48
CA ASP A 41 25.90 12.09 -13.37
C ASP A 41 27.40 12.16 -13.07
N ARG A 42 27.91 13.37 -12.77
CA ARG A 42 29.31 13.52 -12.35
C ARG A 42 29.56 12.91 -10.98
N ALA A 43 28.65 13.04 -10.04
CA ALA A 43 28.77 12.38 -8.73
C ALA A 43 28.88 10.85 -8.89
N ILE A 44 28.05 10.24 -9.73
CA ILE A 44 28.13 8.82 -10.07
C ILE A 44 29.49 8.46 -10.69
N GLN A 45 29.96 9.25 -11.66
CA GLN A 45 31.26 9.00 -12.33
C GLN A 45 32.44 9.01 -11.36
N ILE A 46 32.42 9.86 -10.34
CA ILE A 46 33.46 9.94 -9.30
C ILE A 46 33.39 8.76 -8.34
N LEU A 47 32.17 8.34 -7.94
CA LEU A 47 31.99 7.27 -6.95
C LEU A 47 32.15 5.88 -7.56
N LYS A 48 31.79 5.69 -8.83
CA LYS A 48 31.81 4.36 -9.48
C LYS A 48 33.17 3.63 -9.40
N PRO A 49 34.34 4.26 -9.58
CA PRO A 49 35.64 3.56 -9.41
C PRO A 49 35.86 3.00 -8.00
N LEU A 50 35.26 3.62 -6.95
CA LEU A 50 35.39 3.18 -5.57
C LEU A 50 34.63 1.86 -5.29
N THR A 51 33.77 1.40 -6.20
CA THR A 51 33.14 0.06 -6.10
C THR A 51 34.17 -1.09 -6.20
N ASN A 52 35.42 -0.80 -6.59
CA ASN A 52 36.51 -1.78 -6.56
C ASN A 52 37.17 -1.93 -5.18
N SER A 53 36.81 -1.11 -4.18
CA SER A 53 37.36 -1.19 -2.84
C SER A 53 37.24 -2.60 -2.25
N THR A 54 38.26 -2.99 -1.49
CA THR A 54 38.30 -4.21 -0.69
C THR A 54 38.03 -3.95 0.79
N ASP A 55 37.86 -2.69 1.16
CA ASP A 55 37.42 -2.29 2.50
C ASP A 55 35.89 -2.36 2.57
N GLU A 56 35.36 -3.11 3.53
CA GLU A 56 33.90 -3.34 3.68
C GLU A 56 33.14 -2.04 3.97
N ASN A 57 33.69 -1.19 4.87
CA ASN A 57 33.01 0.04 5.26
C ASN A 57 33.00 1.07 4.13
N GLU A 58 34.14 1.23 3.43
CA GLU A 58 34.22 2.11 2.26
C GLU A 58 33.27 1.64 1.16
N LEU A 59 33.25 0.34 0.84
CA LEU A 59 32.39 -0.20 -0.20
C LEU A 59 30.91 -0.06 0.16
N SER A 60 30.53 -0.29 1.43
CA SER A 60 29.16 -0.12 1.91
C SER A 60 28.68 1.32 1.69
N GLN A 61 29.48 2.31 2.10
CA GLN A 61 29.14 3.73 1.92
C GLN A 61 29.00 4.09 0.43
N VAL A 62 29.91 3.65 -0.42
CA VAL A 62 29.85 3.91 -1.87
C VAL A 62 28.59 3.31 -2.48
N VAL A 63 28.30 2.04 -2.12
CA VAL A 63 27.14 1.31 -2.65
C VAL A 63 25.83 1.97 -2.22
N GLU A 64 25.71 2.42 -0.97
CA GLU A 64 24.53 3.11 -0.49
C GLU A 64 24.27 4.45 -1.19
N VAL A 65 25.35 5.23 -1.41
CA VAL A 65 25.22 6.49 -2.16
C VAL A 65 24.83 6.22 -3.61
N LEU A 66 25.48 5.28 -4.29
CA LEU A 66 25.14 4.95 -5.68
C LEU A 66 23.74 4.35 -5.80
N TYR A 67 23.31 3.51 -4.85
CA TYR A 67 21.93 3.00 -4.77
C TYR A 67 20.91 4.15 -4.78
N ASN A 68 21.11 5.15 -3.89
CA ASN A 68 20.20 6.30 -3.82
C ASN A 68 20.17 7.11 -5.12
N LEU A 69 21.35 7.37 -5.72
CA LEU A 69 21.46 8.13 -6.96
C LEU A 69 20.83 7.42 -8.17
N TYR A 70 21.06 6.11 -8.30
CA TYR A 70 20.45 5.32 -9.37
C TYR A 70 18.93 5.16 -9.17
N SER A 71 18.48 5.03 -7.91
CA SER A 71 17.05 4.95 -7.57
C SER A 71 16.33 6.27 -7.90
N GLU A 72 16.93 7.42 -7.57
CA GLU A 72 16.38 8.74 -7.91
C GLU A 72 16.24 8.92 -9.43
N LYS A 73 17.16 8.33 -10.21
CA LYS A 73 17.12 8.34 -11.68
C LYS A 73 16.21 7.27 -12.28
N GLY A 74 15.62 6.38 -11.49
CA GLY A 74 14.84 5.24 -11.96
C GLY A 74 15.67 4.20 -12.72
N GLN A 75 17.00 4.14 -12.48
CA GLN A 75 17.93 3.24 -13.14
C GLN A 75 18.01 1.87 -12.40
N ASN A 76 16.90 1.15 -12.34
CA ASN A 76 16.75 -0.07 -11.54
C ASN A 76 17.80 -1.14 -11.86
N GLN A 77 18.27 -1.25 -13.12
CA GLN A 77 19.31 -2.22 -13.48
C GLN A 77 20.66 -1.84 -12.87
N ASP A 78 21.02 -0.56 -12.81
CA ASP A 78 22.24 -0.08 -12.17
C ASP A 78 22.16 -0.24 -10.65
N VAL A 79 20.96 -0.03 -10.06
CA VAL A 79 20.67 -0.33 -8.65
C VAL A 79 21.03 -1.78 -8.32
N ILE A 80 20.46 -2.73 -9.06
CA ILE A 80 20.73 -4.17 -8.83
C ILE A 80 22.23 -4.47 -8.98
N GLN A 81 22.87 -3.94 -10.01
CA GLN A 81 24.27 -4.19 -10.28
C GLN A 81 25.19 -3.68 -9.15
N VAL A 82 24.96 -2.46 -8.65
CA VAL A 82 25.82 -1.90 -7.60
C VAL A 82 25.67 -2.66 -6.27
N LEU A 83 24.44 -3.07 -5.93
CA LEU A 83 24.19 -3.88 -4.74
C LEU A 83 24.83 -5.27 -4.84
N GLN A 84 24.81 -5.90 -6.02
CA GLN A 84 25.44 -7.19 -6.27
C GLN A 84 26.97 -7.14 -6.07
N ILE A 85 27.64 -6.05 -6.46
CA ILE A 85 29.09 -5.88 -6.25
C ILE A 85 29.47 -6.05 -4.77
N TYR A 86 28.69 -5.49 -3.85
CA TYR A 86 28.95 -5.66 -2.42
C TYR A 86 28.66 -7.09 -1.96
N ILE A 87 27.51 -7.65 -2.36
CA ILE A 87 27.08 -8.99 -1.95
C ILE A 87 28.10 -10.05 -2.38
N GLU A 88 28.70 -9.92 -3.57
CA GLU A 88 29.73 -10.84 -4.05
C GLU A 88 31.01 -10.81 -3.21
N LYS A 89 31.39 -9.62 -2.72
CA LYS A 89 32.61 -9.45 -1.91
C LYS A 89 32.41 -9.83 -0.45
N PHE A 90 31.24 -9.50 0.12
CA PHE A 90 30.94 -9.66 1.55
C PHE A 90 29.59 -10.38 1.80
N PRO A 91 29.43 -11.64 1.33
CA PRO A 91 28.10 -12.29 1.22
C PRO A 91 27.40 -12.61 2.55
N GLN A 92 28.14 -12.63 3.67
CA GLN A 92 27.63 -13.05 4.98
C GLN A 92 27.44 -11.90 5.97
N THR A 93 27.56 -10.64 5.52
CA THR A 93 27.37 -9.47 6.37
C THR A 93 25.90 -9.10 6.48
N GLN A 94 25.54 -8.36 7.54
CA GLN A 94 24.17 -7.80 7.66
C GLN A 94 23.82 -6.92 6.47
N SER A 95 24.76 -6.08 6.02
CA SER A 95 24.57 -5.24 4.84
C SER A 95 24.28 -6.05 3.57
N ALA A 96 24.91 -7.23 3.40
CA ALA A 96 24.62 -8.08 2.25
C ALA A 96 23.16 -8.59 2.25
N TYR A 97 22.60 -8.93 3.41
CA TYR A 97 21.18 -9.31 3.51
C TYR A 97 20.25 -8.10 3.28
N LEU A 98 20.60 -6.92 3.80
CA LEU A 98 19.89 -5.69 3.53
C LEU A 98 19.89 -5.36 2.02
N TYR A 99 21.03 -5.52 1.36
CA TYR A 99 21.14 -5.24 -0.07
C TYR A 99 20.42 -6.28 -0.93
N ARG A 100 20.37 -7.56 -0.52
CA ARG A 100 19.50 -8.57 -1.15
C ARG A 100 18.02 -8.19 -1.01
N TYR A 101 17.63 -7.65 0.15
CA TYR A 101 16.27 -7.14 0.36
C TYR A 101 15.98 -5.96 -0.56
N TRP A 102 16.88 -5.00 -0.71
CA TRP A 102 16.70 -3.88 -1.65
C TRP A 102 16.64 -4.34 -3.11
N ILE A 103 17.39 -5.36 -3.51
CA ILE A 103 17.24 -5.98 -4.83
C ILE A 103 15.83 -6.58 -4.98
N ALA A 104 15.32 -7.29 -3.97
CA ALA A 104 13.97 -7.85 -4.02
C ALA A 104 12.90 -6.76 -4.18
N LYS A 105 13.04 -5.63 -3.48
CA LYS A 105 12.14 -4.46 -3.64
C LYS A 105 12.27 -3.82 -5.02
N THR A 106 13.48 -3.70 -5.56
CA THR A 106 13.69 -3.18 -6.92
C THR A 106 13.06 -4.10 -7.98
N GLU A 107 13.10 -5.41 -7.80
CA GLU A 107 12.43 -6.37 -8.68
C GLU A 107 10.90 -6.27 -8.54
N GLU A 108 10.36 -5.98 -7.36
CA GLU A 108 8.94 -5.69 -7.15
C GLU A 108 8.51 -4.44 -7.92
N ASP A 109 9.28 -3.34 -7.84
CA ASP A 109 9.04 -2.10 -8.60
C ASP A 109 9.05 -2.34 -10.12
N ASN A 110 9.91 -3.25 -10.57
CA ASN A 110 9.95 -3.72 -11.97
C ASN A 110 8.78 -4.64 -12.33
N LYS A 111 7.88 -4.96 -11.38
CA LYS A 111 6.77 -5.92 -11.50
C LYS A 111 7.23 -7.37 -11.72
N ASN A 112 8.47 -7.68 -11.40
CA ASN A 112 9.05 -9.02 -11.44
C ASN A 112 8.74 -9.79 -10.14
N TYR A 113 7.45 -9.89 -9.78
CA TYR A 113 6.98 -10.42 -8.48
C TYR A 113 7.51 -11.81 -8.14
N HIS A 114 7.63 -12.71 -9.12
CA HIS A 114 8.19 -14.04 -8.88
C HIS A 114 9.68 -14.00 -8.52
N GLN A 115 10.45 -13.10 -9.13
CA GLN A 115 11.86 -12.94 -8.81
C GLN A 115 12.05 -12.30 -7.44
N SER A 116 11.27 -11.26 -7.13
CA SER A 116 11.22 -10.65 -5.81
C SER A 116 10.89 -11.68 -4.74
N LEU A 117 9.81 -12.46 -4.92
CA LEU A 117 9.41 -13.52 -3.98
C LEU A 117 10.53 -14.53 -3.72
N LYS A 118 11.21 -14.98 -4.78
CA LYS A 118 12.34 -15.91 -4.66
C LYS A 118 13.48 -15.34 -3.81
N LEU A 119 13.84 -14.07 -4.02
CA LEU A 119 14.88 -13.39 -3.25
C LEU A 119 14.50 -13.23 -1.77
N LEU A 120 13.24 -12.85 -1.50
CA LEU A 120 12.72 -12.75 -0.14
C LEU A 120 12.73 -14.10 0.58
N GLN A 121 12.32 -15.18 -0.08
CA GLN A 121 12.38 -16.54 0.46
C GLN A 121 13.81 -16.98 0.78
N GLN A 122 14.78 -16.63 -0.07
CA GLN A 122 16.20 -16.87 0.20
C GLN A 122 16.66 -16.13 1.46
N ILE A 123 16.30 -14.86 1.62
CA ILE A 123 16.62 -14.10 2.83
C ILE A 123 16.07 -14.80 4.06
N VAL A 124 14.78 -15.18 4.07
CA VAL A 124 14.15 -15.83 5.23
C VAL A 124 14.82 -17.17 5.57
N SER A 125 15.27 -17.94 4.56
CA SER A 125 15.88 -19.24 4.76
C SER A 125 17.37 -19.17 5.16
N GLU A 126 18.10 -18.18 4.68
CA GLU A 126 19.56 -18.07 4.86
C GLU A 126 19.93 -17.14 6.04
N TYR A 127 19.06 -16.16 6.38
CA TYR A 127 19.35 -15.20 7.45
C TYR A 127 19.27 -15.90 8.82
N PRO A 128 20.37 -15.95 9.58
CA PRO A 128 20.39 -16.64 10.86
C PRO A 128 19.42 -15.97 11.86
N ALA A 129 18.52 -16.73 12.43
CA ALA A 129 17.57 -16.22 13.43
C ALA A 129 18.27 -15.73 14.73
N GLU A 130 19.52 -16.13 14.92
CA GLU A 130 20.33 -15.87 16.12
C GLU A 130 21.19 -14.60 16.01
N VAL A 131 21.39 -14.06 14.83
CA VAL A 131 22.11 -12.81 14.62
C VAL A 131 21.13 -11.68 14.91
N GLY A 132 21.41 -10.83 15.90
CA GLY A 132 20.58 -9.68 16.20
C GLY A 132 20.28 -8.89 14.92
N ASP A 133 19.03 -8.96 14.46
CA ASP A 133 18.58 -8.34 13.23
C ASP A 133 18.31 -6.87 13.47
N THR A 134 19.37 -6.06 13.45
CA THR A 134 19.29 -4.60 13.72
C THR A 134 18.31 -3.89 12.78
N PHE A 135 18.07 -4.44 11.61
CA PHE A 135 17.20 -3.84 10.59
C PHE A 135 15.87 -4.58 10.43
N ASN A 136 15.59 -5.60 11.24
CA ASN A 136 14.40 -6.46 11.12
C ASN A 136 14.20 -7.04 9.70
N ILE A 137 15.31 -7.30 8.98
CA ILE A 137 15.30 -7.69 7.57
C ILE A 137 14.51 -8.98 7.36
N ARG A 138 14.70 -9.97 8.25
CA ARG A 138 13.99 -11.26 8.14
C ARG A 138 12.49 -11.08 8.36
N GLN A 139 12.10 -10.27 9.34
CA GLN A 139 10.69 -9.93 9.59
C GLN A 139 10.09 -9.22 8.39
N GLN A 140 10.73 -8.17 7.88
CA GLN A 140 10.27 -7.43 6.71
C GLN A 140 10.14 -8.35 5.48
N ALA A 141 11.13 -9.22 5.23
CA ALA A 141 11.05 -10.18 4.13
C ALA A 141 9.86 -11.15 4.29
N MET A 142 9.54 -11.60 5.51
CA MET A 142 8.36 -12.43 5.75
C MET A 142 7.06 -11.65 5.50
N GLU A 143 6.98 -10.40 5.90
CA GLU A 143 5.82 -9.53 5.64
C GLU A 143 5.62 -9.32 4.14
N ASP A 144 6.69 -9.04 3.39
CA ASP A 144 6.62 -8.88 1.94
C ASP A 144 6.24 -10.19 1.23
N ILE A 145 6.72 -11.35 1.70
CA ILE A 145 6.29 -12.66 1.16
C ILE A 145 4.78 -12.83 1.36
N ALA A 146 4.26 -12.58 2.58
CA ALA A 146 2.83 -12.68 2.86
C ALA A 146 2.03 -11.72 1.98
N HIS A 147 2.49 -10.46 1.82
CA HIS A 147 1.90 -9.48 0.94
C HIS A 147 1.89 -9.94 -0.53
N HIS A 148 2.99 -10.52 -1.04
CA HIS A 148 3.05 -11.06 -2.40
C HIS A 148 2.02 -12.18 -2.61
N GLN A 149 1.92 -13.10 -1.64
CA GLN A 149 0.94 -14.19 -1.70
C GLN A 149 -0.49 -13.66 -1.70
N GLU A 150 -0.79 -12.64 -0.89
CA GLU A 150 -2.12 -12.05 -0.80
C GLU A 150 -2.48 -11.25 -2.06
N PHE A 151 -1.66 -10.27 -2.45
CA PHE A 151 -2.06 -9.25 -3.42
C PHE A 151 -1.67 -9.57 -4.86
N TYR A 152 -0.52 -10.21 -5.08
CA TYR A 152 -0.07 -10.48 -6.45
C TYR A 152 -0.43 -11.89 -6.93
N PHE A 153 -0.50 -12.86 -6.00
CA PHE A 153 -0.76 -14.25 -6.38
C PHE A 153 -2.15 -14.75 -5.96
N GLY A 154 -2.86 -14.07 -5.04
CA GLY A 154 -4.17 -14.50 -4.55
C GLY A 154 -4.12 -15.79 -3.72
N ASN A 155 -2.95 -16.16 -3.19
CA ASN A 155 -2.72 -17.34 -2.38
C ASN A 155 -3.01 -17.05 -0.89
N TYR A 156 -4.26 -16.74 -0.60
CA TYR A 156 -4.68 -16.27 0.74
C TYR A 156 -4.37 -17.26 1.87
N SER A 157 -4.46 -18.56 1.62
CA SER A 157 -4.14 -19.58 2.63
C SER A 157 -2.67 -19.54 3.02
N GLU A 158 -1.76 -19.40 2.05
CA GLU A 158 -0.33 -19.29 2.30
C GLU A 158 0.01 -17.96 2.98
N ALA A 159 -0.64 -16.87 2.59
CA ALA A 159 -0.49 -15.56 3.26
C ALA A 159 -0.88 -15.66 4.74
N ILE A 160 -2.00 -16.31 5.08
CA ILE A 160 -2.43 -16.54 6.47
C ILE A 160 -1.35 -17.29 7.26
N GLU A 161 -0.81 -18.38 6.72
CA GLU A 161 0.22 -19.17 7.42
C GLU A 161 1.45 -18.30 7.73
N ILE A 162 1.88 -17.47 6.80
CA ILE A 162 3.05 -16.61 6.99
C ILE A 162 2.75 -15.49 8.00
N TYR A 163 1.59 -14.83 7.91
CA TYR A 163 1.20 -13.81 8.89
C TYR A 163 1.11 -14.39 10.32
N LEU A 164 0.55 -15.58 10.48
CA LEU A 164 0.50 -16.25 11.78
C LEU A 164 1.89 -16.65 12.28
N MET A 165 2.80 -17.04 11.39
CA MET A 165 4.19 -17.30 11.72
C MET A 165 4.89 -16.03 12.22
N ILE A 166 4.66 -14.86 11.56
CA ILE A 166 5.19 -13.57 12.01
C ILE A 166 4.70 -13.26 13.42
N LEU A 167 3.40 -13.37 13.70
CA LEU A 167 2.84 -13.11 15.03
C LEU A 167 3.39 -14.04 16.11
N SER A 168 3.76 -15.28 15.74
CA SER A 168 4.37 -16.25 16.66
C SER A 168 5.84 -15.98 16.93
N GLN A 169 6.62 -15.61 15.88
CA GLN A 169 8.06 -15.36 15.99
C GLN A 169 8.39 -13.98 16.55
N TYR A 170 7.52 -13.00 16.29
CA TYR A 170 7.67 -11.61 16.70
C TYR A 170 6.47 -11.14 17.53
N PRO A 171 6.27 -11.66 18.77
CA PRO A 171 5.08 -11.39 19.59
C PRO A 171 4.93 -9.92 19.97
N ASP A 172 6.04 -9.18 20.03
CA ASP A 172 6.11 -7.75 20.38
C ASP A 172 6.17 -6.83 19.15
N ILE A 173 5.77 -7.32 17.98
CA ILE A 173 5.74 -6.52 16.74
C ILE A 173 4.88 -5.27 16.94
N GLU A 174 5.42 -4.10 16.58
CA GLU A 174 4.78 -2.79 16.83
C GLU A 174 3.42 -2.68 16.14
N GLU A 175 3.29 -3.19 14.91
CA GLU A 175 2.07 -3.12 14.11
C GLU A 175 1.25 -4.43 14.15
N LYS A 176 1.11 -5.04 15.32
CA LYS A 176 0.41 -6.31 15.48
C LYS A 176 -1.01 -6.31 14.93
N SER A 177 -1.75 -5.23 15.14
CA SER A 177 -3.13 -5.09 14.66
C SER A 177 -3.22 -5.03 13.14
N ARG A 178 -2.22 -4.45 12.46
CA ARG A 178 -2.13 -4.50 11.00
C ARG A 178 -2.01 -5.94 10.49
N ILE A 179 -1.15 -6.75 11.11
CA ILE A 179 -0.99 -8.16 10.72
C ILE A 179 -2.27 -8.97 11.03
N LEU A 180 -2.90 -8.75 12.20
CA LEU A 180 -4.18 -9.39 12.52
C LEU A 180 -5.29 -9.01 11.53
N LEU A 181 -5.29 -7.76 11.05
CA LEU A 181 -6.23 -7.27 10.03
C LEU A 181 -6.03 -8.02 8.70
N GLN A 182 -4.78 -8.22 8.27
CA GLN A 182 -4.49 -8.99 7.04
C GLN A 182 -4.91 -10.45 7.17
N VAL A 183 -4.66 -11.08 8.34
CA VAL A 183 -5.14 -12.44 8.60
C VAL A 183 -6.66 -12.52 8.48
N ALA A 184 -7.39 -11.57 9.11
CA ALA A 184 -8.85 -11.52 9.04
C ALA A 184 -9.35 -11.33 7.61
N SER A 185 -8.76 -10.39 6.86
CA SER A 185 -9.07 -10.13 5.46
C SER A 185 -8.86 -11.37 4.58
N CYS A 186 -7.73 -12.06 4.75
CA CYS A 186 -7.46 -13.30 4.01
C CYS A 186 -8.47 -14.39 4.33
N TYR A 187 -8.90 -14.56 5.61
CA TYR A 187 -9.97 -15.49 5.96
C TYR A 187 -11.30 -15.14 5.29
N GLU A 188 -11.64 -13.85 5.17
CA GLU A 188 -12.82 -13.45 4.38
C GLU A 188 -12.69 -13.85 2.91
N LYS A 189 -11.52 -13.65 2.29
CA LYS A 189 -11.28 -13.98 0.88
C LYS A 189 -11.45 -15.47 0.57
N ILE A 190 -11.15 -16.35 1.54
CA ILE A 190 -11.37 -17.80 1.40
C ILE A 190 -12.73 -18.27 1.94
N GLY A 191 -13.58 -17.34 2.45
CA GLY A 191 -14.94 -17.64 2.92
C GLY A 191 -15.03 -18.20 4.35
N GLU A 192 -13.94 -18.18 5.12
CA GLU A 192 -13.88 -18.63 6.52
C GLU A 192 -14.30 -17.50 7.48
N LEU A 193 -15.58 -17.09 7.39
CA LEU A 193 -16.08 -15.87 8.01
C LEU A 193 -16.04 -15.90 9.55
N ASP A 194 -16.23 -17.07 10.16
CA ASP A 194 -16.14 -17.22 11.60
C ASP A 194 -14.72 -16.91 12.09
N LYS A 195 -13.70 -17.42 11.37
CA LYS A 195 -12.30 -17.12 11.68
C LYS A 195 -11.97 -15.65 11.44
N ALA A 196 -12.44 -15.07 10.33
CA ALA A 196 -12.28 -13.64 10.07
C ALA A 196 -12.82 -12.81 11.25
N SER A 197 -14.06 -13.11 11.70
CA SER A 197 -14.67 -12.45 12.84
C SER A 197 -13.85 -12.62 14.13
N GLU A 198 -13.28 -13.81 14.38
CA GLU A 198 -12.41 -14.06 15.53
C GLU A 198 -11.18 -13.14 15.54
N TYR A 199 -10.53 -12.96 14.39
CA TYR A 199 -9.35 -12.10 14.29
C TYR A 199 -9.69 -10.61 14.41
N TYR A 200 -10.80 -10.14 13.87
CA TYR A 200 -11.30 -8.77 14.12
C TYR A 200 -11.62 -8.55 15.60
N GLN A 201 -12.18 -9.56 16.29
CA GLN A 201 -12.40 -9.46 17.73
C GLN A 201 -11.09 -9.39 18.53
N LYS A 202 -10.04 -10.10 18.11
CA LYS A 202 -8.71 -9.97 18.74
C LYS A 202 -8.18 -8.54 18.63
N ILE A 203 -8.34 -7.88 17.48
CA ILE A 203 -7.99 -6.46 17.34
C ILE A 203 -8.78 -5.63 18.33
N ARG A 204 -10.10 -5.75 18.35
CA ARG A 204 -11.00 -5.00 19.24
C ARG A 204 -10.65 -5.13 20.73
N LEU A 205 -10.10 -6.27 21.14
CA LEU A 205 -9.78 -6.55 22.55
C LEU A 205 -8.37 -6.09 22.98
N GLN A 206 -7.46 -5.90 22.04
CA GLN A 206 -6.04 -5.69 22.32
C GLN A 206 -5.52 -4.33 21.85
N GLU A 207 -6.24 -3.70 20.92
CA GLU A 207 -5.79 -2.47 20.25
C GLU A 207 -6.24 -1.22 20.99
N THR A 208 -5.46 -0.17 20.91
CA THR A 208 -5.77 1.17 21.42
C THR A 208 -5.80 2.25 20.34
N ASP A 209 -5.26 1.96 19.14
CA ASP A 209 -5.34 2.87 18.01
C ASP A 209 -6.77 2.93 17.47
N PRO A 210 -7.42 4.12 17.49
CA PRO A 210 -8.79 4.27 17.02
C PRO A 210 -9.04 3.79 15.59
N PHE A 211 -8.05 3.92 14.71
CA PHE A 211 -8.17 3.49 13.31
C PHE A 211 -8.43 1.97 13.20
N TYR A 212 -7.61 1.16 13.88
CA TYR A 212 -7.77 -0.30 13.84
C TYR A 212 -9.00 -0.77 14.60
N LEU A 213 -9.36 -0.08 15.70
CA LEU A 213 -10.58 -0.37 16.46
C LEU A 213 -11.82 -0.14 15.60
N ASP A 214 -11.95 1.03 15.01
CA ASP A 214 -13.09 1.41 14.19
C ASP A 214 -13.24 0.47 12.99
N LEU A 215 -12.12 0.15 12.32
CA LEU A 215 -12.13 -0.76 11.18
C LEU A 215 -12.55 -2.18 11.60
N ALA A 216 -12.03 -2.71 12.70
CA ALA A 216 -12.42 -4.02 13.20
C ALA A 216 -13.91 -4.07 13.59
N GLU A 217 -14.43 -3.04 14.24
CA GLU A 217 -15.85 -2.94 14.58
C GLU A 217 -16.75 -2.91 13.36
N LEU A 218 -16.40 -2.11 12.34
CA LEU A 218 -17.13 -2.03 11.08
C LEU A 218 -17.15 -3.38 10.35
N ARG A 219 -16.02 -4.12 10.36
CA ARG A 219 -15.95 -5.45 9.73
C ARG A 219 -16.74 -6.50 10.52
N ILE A 220 -16.71 -6.45 11.85
CA ILE A 220 -17.55 -7.31 12.69
C ILE A 220 -19.04 -7.04 12.40
N GLU A 221 -19.46 -5.77 12.37
CA GLU A 221 -20.82 -5.39 12.03
C GLU A 221 -21.23 -5.92 10.65
N TYR A 222 -20.36 -5.77 9.65
CA TYR A 222 -20.56 -6.30 8.30
C TYR A 222 -20.81 -7.81 8.31
N LEU A 223 -19.91 -8.57 8.93
CA LEU A 223 -19.97 -10.04 8.94
C LEU A 223 -21.15 -10.60 9.73
N GLN A 224 -21.61 -9.88 10.76
CA GLN A 224 -22.73 -10.32 11.62
C GLN A 224 -24.09 -9.82 11.15
N SER A 225 -24.14 -8.90 10.18
CA SER A 225 -25.40 -8.34 9.70
C SER A 225 -26.13 -9.28 8.74
N ASP A 226 -27.46 -9.18 8.70
CA ASP A 226 -28.27 -9.82 7.67
C ASP A 226 -28.01 -9.13 6.32
N PRO A 227 -27.47 -9.83 5.29
CA PRO A 227 -26.99 -9.21 4.05
C PRO A 227 -28.11 -8.80 3.09
N THR A 228 -29.16 -8.16 3.60
CA THR A 228 -30.32 -7.73 2.82
C THR A 228 -30.01 -6.65 1.77
N TRP A 229 -28.86 -6.00 1.88
CA TRP A 229 -28.37 -5.02 0.91
C TRP A 229 -27.66 -5.67 -0.30
N ALA A 230 -27.10 -6.88 -0.14
CA ALA A 230 -26.39 -7.57 -1.21
C ALA A 230 -27.33 -8.23 -2.23
N ARG A 231 -26.87 -8.37 -3.46
CA ARG A 231 -27.62 -9.03 -4.54
C ARG A 231 -26.78 -10.11 -5.21
N LYS A 232 -27.42 -11.17 -5.69
CA LYS A 232 -26.76 -12.23 -6.44
C LYS A 232 -26.23 -11.76 -7.81
N SER A 233 -26.82 -10.69 -8.34
CA SER A 233 -26.49 -10.14 -9.66
C SER A 233 -26.21 -8.65 -9.57
N GLN A 234 -25.11 -8.19 -10.16
CA GLN A 234 -24.79 -6.78 -10.31
C GLN A 234 -25.89 -6.02 -11.06
N ALA A 235 -26.46 -6.62 -12.10
CA ALA A 235 -27.51 -5.99 -12.88
C ALA A 235 -28.76 -5.68 -12.04
N THR A 236 -29.11 -6.59 -11.12
CA THR A 236 -30.21 -6.39 -10.18
C THR A 236 -29.92 -5.22 -9.24
N LEU A 237 -28.73 -5.17 -8.63
CA LEU A 237 -28.36 -4.10 -7.73
C LEU A 237 -28.30 -2.74 -8.43
N ILE A 238 -27.68 -2.68 -9.61
CA ILE A 238 -27.61 -1.46 -10.44
C ILE A 238 -29.03 -0.93 -10.73
N LYS A 239 -29.92 -1.81 -11.16
CA LYS A 239 -31.31 -1.43 -11.46
C LYS A 239 -32.03 -0.92 -10.22
N GLU A 240 -31.97 -1.62 -9.10
CA GLU A 240 -32.63 -1.24 -7.86
C GLU A 240 -32.09 0.08 -7.30
N LEU A 241 -30.78 0.31 -7.34
CA LEU A 241 -30.16 1.58 -6.98
C LEU A 241 -30.65 2.71 -7.89
N GLY A 242 -30.60 2.54 -9.20
CA GLY A 242 -31.09 3.51 -10.17
C GLY A 242 -32.56 3.87 -9.92
N ASP A 243 -33.41 2.86 -9.73
CA ASP A 243 -34.83 3.04 -9.45
C ASP A 243 -35.06 3.80 -8.12
N ALA A 244 -34.28 3.49 -7.06
CA ALA A 244 -34.36 4.14 -5.76
C ALA A 244 -33.99 5.62 -5.84
N PHE A 245 -32.90 5.95 -6.56
CA PHE A 245 -32.50 7.33 -6.78
C PHE A 245 -33.51 8.11 -7.62
N VAL A 246 -33.98 7.56 -8.74
CA VAL A 246 -35.00 8.21 -9.60
C VAL A 246 -36.30 8.49 -8.82
N LYS A 247 -36.72 7.56 -7.96
CA LYS A 247 -37.90 7.72 -7.09
C LYS A 247 -37.65 8.60 -5.86
N LYS A 248 -36.37 8.97 -5.61
CA LYS A 248 -35.95 9.69 -4.41
C LYS A 248 -36.32 8.96 -3.11
N ASP A 249 -36.29 7.62 -3.15
CA ASP A 249 -36.62 6.76 -2.02
C ASP A 249 -35.40 6.56 -1.12
N LEU A 250 -35.22 7.47 -0.16
CA LEU A 250 -34.11 7.43 0.79
C LEU A 250 -34.07 6.11 1.59
N LYS A 251 -35.24 5.52 1.90
CA LYS A 251 -35.28 4.25 2.64
C LYS A 251 -34.79 3.08 1.78
N ALA A 252 -35.19 3.06 0.51
CA ALA A 252 -34.67 2.05 -0.42
C ALA A 252 -33.15 2.22 -0.65
N ILE A 253 -32.67 3.47 -0.80
CA ILE A 253 -31.23 3.78 -0.89
C ILE A 253 -30.47 3.26 0.34
N GLU A 254 -30.96 3.57 1.55
CA GLU A 254 -30.37 3.09 2.80
C GLU A 254 -30.36 1.55 2.91
N ASN A 255 -31.40 0.89 2.45
CA ASN A 255 -31.50 -0.56 2.47
C ASN A 255 -30.55 -1.24 1.47
N LEU A 256 -30.13 -0.55 0.42
CA LEU A 256 -29.19 -1.06 -0.58
C LEU A 256 -27.73 -0.70 -0.29
N ALA A 257 -27.49 0.19 0.68
CA ALA A 257 -26.14 0.52 1.10
C ALA A 257 -25.52 -0.60 1.96
N LYS A 258 -24.28 -0.95 1.67
CA LYS A 258 -23.50 -1.91 2.45
C LYS A 258 -23.51 -1.54 3.94
N LYS A 259 -23.65 -2.50 4.80
CA LYS A 259 -23.55 -2.32 6.25
C LYS A 259 -22.08 -2.42 6.68
N GLY A 260 -21.74 -1.78 7.79
CA GLY A 260 -20.39 -1.71 8.31
C GLY A 260 -19.53 -0.69 7.54
N ASP A 261 -18.52 -1.16 6.84
CA ASP A 261 -17.53 -0.33 6.13
C ASP A 261 -18.07 0.20 4.79
N PHE A 262 -18.73 1.32 4.84
CA PHE A 262 -19.14 2.08 3.66
C PHE A 262 -18.16 3.22 3.42
N TRP A 263 -17.77 3.43 2.16
CA TRP A 263 -16.77 4.44 1.81
C TRP A 263 -17.45 5.70 1.24
N ILE A 264 -17.03 6.86 1.74
CA ILE A 264 -17.36 8.14 1.16
C ILE A 264 -16.09 8.95 0.91
N GLY A 265 -16.04 9.67 -0.19
CA GLY A 265 -14.90 10.52 -0.52
C GLY A 265 -15.20 11.48 -1.66
N GLN A 266 -14.21 12.29 -1.99
CA GLN A 266 -14.21 13.18 -3.13
C GLN A 266 -13.02 12.84 -4.02
N ILE A 267 -13.11 13.11 -5.31
CA ILE A 267 -11.96 12.97 -6.20
C ILE A 267 -10.85 13.91 -5.71
N PHE A 268 -9.62 13.39 -5.60
CA PHE A 268 -8.42 14.06 -5.06
C PHE A 268 -8.42 14.37 -3.55
N SER A 269 -9.36 13.86 -2.79
CA SER A 269 -9.35 13.95 -1.33
C SER A 269 -9.20 12.58 -0.67
N GLU A 270 -9.02 12.59 0.65
CA GLU A 270 -8.99 11.36 1.43
C GLU A 270 -10.37 10.69 1.45
N PHE A 271 -10.37 9.36 1.49
CA PHE A 271 -11.58 8.58 1.67
C PHE A 271 -11.79 8.31 3.16
N GLU A 272 -13.03 8.41 3.58
CA GLU A 272 -13.45 8.02 4.93
C GLU A 272 -14.21 6.70 4.89
N ILE A 273 -13.93 5.83 5.85
CA ILE A 273 -14.69 4.61 6.09
C ILE A 273 -15.72 4.93 7.17
N VAL A 274 -16.98 4.78 6.84
CA VAL A 274 -18.09 5.20 7.71
C VAL A 274 -19.23 4.18 7.67
N ARG A 275 -20.18 4.29 8.58
CA ARG A 275 -21.50 3.65 8.42
C ARG A 275 -22.36 4.50 7.50
N PHE A 276 -23.16 3.91 6.62
CA PHE A 276 -24.08 4.68 5.76
C PHE A 276 -25.00 5.58 6.57
N SER A 277 -25.35 5.20 7.80
CA SER A 277 -26.14 6.04 8.72
C SER A 277 -25.52 7.41 9.01
N GLN A 278 -24.20 7.53 8.95
CA GLN A 278 -23.46 8.78 9.16
C GLN A 278 -23.54 9.72 7.95
N VAL A 279 -23.67 9.17 6.74
CA VAL A 279 -23.84 9.95 5.50
C VAL A 279 -25.32 10.12 5.08
N LYS A 280 -26.23 9.42 5.71
CA LYS A 280 -27.66 9.53 5.46
C LYS A 280 -28.19 10.97 5.57
N PRO A 281 -27.77 11.82 6.54
CA PRO A 281 -28.18 13.23 6.59
C PRO A 281 -27.83 14.01 5.32
N TYR A 282 -26.66 13.76 4.72
CA TYR A 282 -26.27 14.35 3.44
C TYR A 282 -27.26 13.98 2.33
N PHE A 283 -27.56 12.68 2.19
CA PHE A 283 -28.54 12.23 1.20
C PHE A 283 -29.96 12.80 1.46
N SER A 284 -30.38 12.87 2.72
CA SER A 284 -31.69 13.43 3.06
C SER A 284 -31.82 14.92 2.75
N THR A 285 -30.73 15.66 2.80
CA THR A 285 -30.68 17.09 2.50
C THR A 285 -30.82 17.37 0.99
N TYR A 286 -30.01 16.67 0.19
CA TYR A 286 -29.86 17.01 -1.24
C TYR A 286 -30.76 16.19 -2.18
N LEU A 287 -31.12 14.96 -1.82
CA LEU A 287 -31.98 14.10 -2.65
C LEU A 287 -33.33 14.72 -3.05
N PRO A 288 -34.08 15.38 -2.15
CA PRO A 288 -35.35 15.98 -2.52
C PRO A 288 -35.25 17.11 -3.55
N GLN A 289 -34.13 17.84 -3.52
CA GLN A 289 -33.88 19.03 -4.37
C GLN A 289 -33.30 18.67 -5.74
N SER A 290 -32.85 17.42 -5.92
CA SER A 290 -32.15 16.96 -7.11
C SER A 290 -33.07 16.79 -8.32
N HIS A 291 -32.50 16.93 -9.53
CA HIS A 291 -33.14 16.61 -10.82
C HIS A 291 -32.37 15.48 -11.51
N LEU A 292 -32.29 14.35 -10.82
CA LEU A 292 -31.36 13.26 -11.09
C LEU A 292 -31.44 12.70 -12.51
N GLN A 293 -30.27 12.48 -13.11
CA GLN A 293 -30.10 11.65 -14.29
C GLN A 293 -29.19 10.47 -13.93
N VAL A 294 -29.71 9.26 -14.03
CA VAL A 294 -28.98 8.03 -13.81
C VAL A 294 -28.44 7.55 -15.15
N HIS A 295 -27.11 7.43 -15.26
CA HIS A 295 -26.45 6.98 -16.47
C HIS A 295 -26.26 5.45 -16.46
N PRO A 296 -26.05 4.81 -17.63
CA PRO A 296 -25.68 3.41 -17.67
C PRO A 296 -24.42 3.14 -16.84
N ALA A 297 -24.43 2.01 -16.12
CA ALA A 297 -23.27 1.64 -15.30
C ALA A 297 -22.12 1.19 -16.21
N GLU A 298 -20.90 1.63 -15.88
CA GLU A 298 -19.68 1.27 -16.57
C GLU A 298 -18.93 0.19 -15.75
N LYS A 299 -18.38 -0.80 -16.46
CA LYS A 299 -17.49 -1.79 -15.84
C LYS A 299 -16.07 -1.24 -15.78
N LYS A 300 -15.48 -1.23 -14.57
CA LYS A 300 -14.09 -0.86 -14.32
C LYS A 300 -13.41 -2.01 -13.58
N GLU A 301 -12.52 -2.73 -14.25
CA GLU A 301 -11.82 -3.89 -13.67
C GLU A 301 -12.76 -4.89 -12.99
N ASN A 302 -12.78 -4.90 -11.66
CA ASN A 302 -13.57 -5.83 -10.85
C ASN A 302 -14.85 -5.20 -10.24
N GLU A 303 -15.15 -3.95 -10.57
CA GLU A 303 -16.29 -3.21 -10.04
C GLU A 303 -17.15 -2.60 -11.16
N TYR A 304 -18.35 -2.16 -10.80
CA TYR A 304 -19.22 -1.37 -11.68
C TYR A 304 -19.44 0.00 -11.06
N VAL A 305 -19.45 1.02 -11.90
CA VAL A 305 -19.67 2.41 -11.47
C VAL A 305 -20.94 2.94 -12.08
N LEU A 306 -21.91 3.28 -11.23
CA LEU A 306 -23.14 3.94 -11.61
C LEU A 306 -22.99 5.45 -11.42
N LYS A 307 -23.00 6.22 -12.50
CA LYS A 307 -22.93 7.68 -12.45
C LYS A 307 -24.33 8.28 -12.32
N ILE A 308 -24.46 9.23 -11.40
CA ILE A 308 -25.68 10.04 -11.20
C ILE A 308 -25.27 11.49 -11.33
N THR A 309 -25.96 12.25 -12.21
CA THR A 309 -25.73 13.69 -12.40
C THR A 309 -26.96 14.50 -11.96
N SER A 310 -26.77 15.82 -11.85
CA SER A 310 -27.78 16.75 -11.35
C SER A 310 -28.22 16.43 -9.91
N TRP A 311 -27.25 16.00 -9.09
CA TRP A 311 -27.41 15.90 -7.66
C TRP A 311 -27.68 17.29 -7.06
N GLY A 312 -28.49 17.38 -6.03
CA GLY A 312 -28.95 18.66 -5.51
C GLY A 312 -27.95 19.47 -4.68
N ASP A 313 -26.74 18.96 -4.50
CA ASP A 313 -25.64 19.64 -3.81
C ASP A 313 -25.03 20.73 -4.72
N PRO A 314 -24.91 21.99 -4.26
CA PRO A 314 -24.32 23.06 -5.05
C PRO A 314 -22.82 22.88 -5.31
N GLU A 315 -22.10 22.17 -4.45
CA GLU A 315 -20.67 21.92 -4.59
C GLU A 315 -20.39 20.63 -5.38
N PHE A 316 -21.18 19.58 -5.16
CA PHE A 316 -21.02 18.28 -5.80
C PHE A 316 -22.28 17.87 -6.55
N SER A 317 -22.28 18.11 -7.85
CA SER A 317 -23.44 17.80 -8.69
C SER A 317 -23.41 16.38 -9.30
N ILE A 318 -22.37 15.61 -9.02
CA ILE A 318 -22.15 14.27 -9.58
C ILE A 318 -21.83 13.29 -8.45
N LEU A 319 -22.50 12.13 -8.48
CA LEU A 319 -22.20 10.99 -7.62
C LEU A 319 -21.73 9.81 -8.47
N TYR A 320 -20.68 9.15 -8.02
CA TYR A 320 -20.25 7.86 -8.53
C TYR A 320 -20.49 6.78 -7.47
N LEU A 321 -21.40 5.86 -7.76
CA LEU A 321 -21.72 4.74 -6.87
C LEU A 321 -20.94 3.52 -7.34
N TYR A 322 -20.08 2.99 -6.47
CA TYR A 322 -19.23 1.84 -6.76
C TYR A 322 -19.88 0.56 -6.25
N ILE A 323 -19.99 -0.41 -7.14
CA ILE A 323 -20.65 -1.69 -6.92
C ILE A 323 -19.61 -2.77 -7.14
N GLU A 324 -19.28 -3.48 -6.09
CA GLU A 324 -18.24 -4.52 -6.07
C GLU A 324 -18.81 -5.87 -5.63
N LYS A 325 -18.05 -6.93 -5.87
CA LYS A 325 -18.40 -8.26 -5.38
C LYS A 325 -17.76 -8.48 -4.01
N GLY A 326 -18.59 -8.45 -2.98
CA GLY A 326 -18.20 -8.76 -1.60
C GLY A 326 -18.50 -10.21 -1.23
N VAL A 327 -18.39 -10.52 0.06
CA VAL A 327 -18.58 -11.86 0.63
C VAL A 327 -20.01 -12.35 0.44
N PHE A 328 -21.00 -11.48 0.57
CA PHE A 328 -22.43 -11.82 0.50
C PHE A 328 -23.03 -11.68 -0.92
N GLY A 329 -22.26 -11.17 -1.87
CA GLY A 329 -22.74 -10.95 -3.24
C GLY A 329 -22.26 -9.63 -3.83
N TRP A 330 -23.08 -9.04 -4.70
CA TRP A 330 -22.82 -7.70 -5.25
C TRP A 330 -23.34 -6.64 -4.29
N GLU A 331 -22.50 -5.67 -3.94
CA GLU A 331 -22.69 -4.70 -2.88
C GLU A 331 -22.40 -3.28 -3.38
N TRP A 332 -23.22 -2.32 -2.97
CA TRP A 332 -22.87 -0.91 -3.12
C TRP A 332 -22.10 -0.47 -1.88
N SER A 333 -20.80 -0.32 -2.02
CA SER A 333 -19.84 -0.14 -0.92
C SER A 333 -19.24 1.25 -0.82
N LYS A 334 -19.34 2.06 -1.90
CA LYS A 334 -18.63 3.34 -1.96
C LYS A 334 -19.40 4.38 -2.76
N VAL A 335 -19.31 5.65 -2.32
CA VAL A 335 -19.75 6.80 -3.09
C VAL A 335 -18.63 7.82 -3.21
N ILE A 336 -18.42 8.34 -4.43
CA ILE A 336 -17.49 9.44 -4.69
C ILE A 336 -18.28 10.65 -5.16
N LEU A 337 -18.03 11.78 -4.51
CA LEU A 337 -18.62 13.06 -4.82
C LEU A 337 -17.73 13.79 -5.83
N SER A 338 -18.34 14.41 -6.85
CA SER A 338 -17.63 15.13 -7.90
C SER A 338 -18.45 16.29 -8.46
N ASN A 339 -17.81 17.10 -9.30
CA ASN A 339 -18.44 18.13 -10.10
C ASN A 339 -17.76 18.23 -11.49
N PRO A 340 -18.34 18.99 -12.47
CA PRO A 340 -17.78 19.08 -13.82
C PRO A 340 -16.36 19.66 -13.89
N GLU A 341 -15.98 20.54 -12.96
CA GLU A 341 -14.62 21.13 -12.93
C GLU A 341 -13.57 20.09 -12.53
N ILE A 342 -13.88 19.28 -11.51
CA ILE A 342 -13.04 18.16 -11.07
C ILE A 342 -12.91 17.13 -12.20
N GLU A 343 -14.01 16.78 -12.89
CA GLU A 343 -13.97 15.85 -14.04
C GLU A 343 -13.07 16.36 -15.18
N TYR A 344 -13.12 17.66 -15.45
CA TYR A 344 -12.27 18.26 -16.47
C TYR A 344 -10.77 18.12 -16.09
N GLN A 345 -10.42 18.37 -14.83
CA GLN A 345 -9.04 18.22 -14.35
C GLN A 345 -8.55 16.77 -14.47
N VAL A 346 -9.35 15.78 -14.07
CA VAL A 346 -9.01 14.34 -14.22
C VAL A 346 -8.76 13.98 -15.67
N ASN A 347 -9.65 14.38 -16.57
CA ASN A 347 -9.51 14.08 -18.00
C ASN A 347 -8.31 14.75 -18.63
N SER A 348 -7.92 15.96 -18.19
CA SER A 348 -6.73 16.65 -18.66
C SER A 348 -5.42 15.98 -18.22
N LEU A 349 -5.39 15.41 -17.00
CA LEU A 349 -4.24 14.65 -16.48
C LEU A 349 -4.06 13.29 -17.16
N ASN A 350 -5.16 12.64 -17.55
CA ASN A 350 -5.10 11.35 -18.25
C ASN A 350 -4.71 11.45 -19.73
N ASN A 351 -4.77 12.65 -20.33
CA ASN A 351 -4.44 12.92 -21.72
C ASN A 351 -3.07 13.62 -21.91
N SER A 352 -2.36 13.88 -20.83
CA SER A 352 -0.99 14.42 -20.80
C SER A 352 0.03 13.33 -20.50
#